data_7c668786960006d10f8fecd05a719690
#
_entry.id   7c668786960006d10f8fecd05a719690
#
_cell.length_a   1.000
_cell.length_b   1.000
_cell.length_c   1.000
_cell.angle_alpha   90.00
_cell.angle_beta   90.00
_cell.angle_gamma   90.00
#
_symmetry.space_group_name_H-M   'P 1'
#
loop_
_entity.id
_entity.type
_entity.pdbx_description
1 polymer ?
#
loop_
_entity_poly.entity_id
_entity_poly.type
_entity_poly.pdbx_seq_one_letter_code
_entity_poly.pdbx_strand_id
1 'polypeptide(L)'
;MAMKENSLKVLEYVKSVDGQNITAADIAEATGLEVRSVNGIVTSAFQKKGLMERIPAEIQLEDGTHKPVKLIRLTDEGRAFDPDAQE
;
A
#
# COMPACT_ATOMS: atom_id res chain seq x y z
N MET A 1 11.09 16.33 -8.50
CA MET A 1 9.97 16.86 -7.70
C MET A 1 9.63 15.88 -6.58
N ALA A 2 9.47 16.39 -5.37
CA ALA A 2 9.18 15.53 -4.24
C ALA A 2 7.80 14.89 -4.36
N MET A 3 7.66 13.72 -3.77
CA MET A 3 6.41 12.99 -3.72
C MET A 3 5.38 13.74 -2.86
N LYS A 4 4.10 13.66 -3.22
CA LYS A 4 3.05 14.27 -2.43
C LYS A 4 3.03 13.71 -1.02
N GLU A 5 2.65 14.54 -0.05
CA GLU A 5 2.67 14.17 1.36
C GLU A 5 1.89 12.89 1.65
N ASN A 6 0.68 12.76 1.11
CA ASN A 6 -0.13 11.56 1.36
C ASN A 6 0.50 10.31 0.73
N SER A 7 1.07 10.44 -0.46
CA SER A 7 1.78 9.34 -1.10
C SER A 7 2.99 8.91 -0.27
N LEU A 8 3.71 9.89 0.27
CA LEU A 8 4.87 9.61 1.10
C LEU A 8 4.48 8.87 2.39
N LYS A 9 3.37 9.27 3.01
CA LYS A 9 2.85 8.57 4.20
C LYS A 9 2.55 7.11 3.89
N VAL A 10 1.90 6.85 2.77
CA VAL A 10 1.58 5.48 2.35
C VAL A 10 2.86 4.69 2.14
N LEU A 11 3.81 5.24 1.40
CA LEU A 11 5.07 4.56 1.13
C LEU A 11 5.84 4.25 2.41
N GLU A 12 5.96 5.22 3.30
CA GLU A 12 6.68 5.03 4.55
C GLU A 12 6.05 3.94 5.41
N TYR A 13 4.73 3.93 5.50
CA TYR A 13 4.05 2.91 6.27
C TYR A 13 4.25 1.52 5.66
N VAL A 14 4.07 1.38 4.36
CA VAL A 14 4.23 0.09 3.69
C VAL A 14 5.66 -0.42 3.84
N LYS A 15 6.65 0.47 3.76
CA LYS A 15 8.04 0.07 4.00
C LYS A 15 8.26 -0.40 5.43
N SER A 16 7.63 0.24 6.41
CA SER A 16 7.80 -0.13 7.82
C SER A 16 7.21 -1.49 8.15
N VAL A 17 6.23 -1.95 7.37
CA VAL A 17 5.59 -3.26 7.57
C VAL A 17 5.88 -4.22 6.42
N ASP A 18 6.98 -4.01 5.70
CA ASP A 18 7.36 -4.85 4.57
C ASP A 18 7.44 -6.31 5.03
N GLY A 19 6.87 -7.19 4.21
CA GLY A 19 6.79 -8.61 4.54
C GLY A 19 5.54 -9.01 5.30
N GLN A 20 4.73 -8.06 5.75
CA GLN A 20 3.45 -8.35 6.39
C GLN A 20 2.31 -8.29 5.39
N ASN A 21 1.25 -9.01 5.69
CA ASN A 21 0.05 -9.01 4.86
C ASN A 21 -0.83 -7.83 5.28
N ILE A 22 -0.87 -6.81 4.45
CA ILE A 22 -1.66 -5.60 4.73
C ILE A 22 -2.59 -5.28 3.55
N THR A 23 -3.69 -4.61 3.86
CA THR A 23 -4.66 -4.16 2.86
C THR A 23 -4.68 -2.63 2.82
N ALA A 24 -5.42 -2.07 1.85
CA ALA A 24 -5.63 -0.63 1.80
C ALA A 24 -6.28 -0.11 3.08
N ALA A 25 -7.19 -0.89 3.68
CA ALA A 25 -7.84 -0.50 4.93
C ALA A 25 -6.83 -0.38 6.08
N ASP A 26 -5.86 -1.29 6.14
CA ASP A 26 -4.81 -1.23 7.16
C ASP A 26 -3.95 0.02 6.98
N ILE A 27 -3.62 0.34 5.75
CA ILE A 27 -2.84 1.55 5.45
C ILE A 27 -3.64 2.79 5.81
N ALA A 28 -4.93 2.83 5.46
CA ALA A 28 -5.79 3.95 5.76
C ALA A 28 -5.88 4.21 7.27
N GLU A 29 -6.04 3.16 8.05
CA GLU A 29 -6.10 3.28 9.51
C GLU A 29 -4.79 3.82 10.08
N ALA A 30 -3.67 3.32 9.61
CA ALA A 30 -2.36 3.72 10.12
C ALA A 30 -1.98 5.15 9.72
N THR A 31 -2.40 5.60 8.53
CA THR A 31 -2.02 6.91 8.00
C THR A 31 -3.05 8.00 8.28
N GLY A 32 -4.26 7.61 8.71
CA GLY A 32 -5.35 8.56 8.90
C GLY A 32 -6.02 9.00 7.59
N LEU A 33 -5.74 8.32 6.50
CA LEU A 33 -6.35 8.62 5.20
C LEU A 33 -7.59 7.75 4.99
N GLU A 34 -8.42 8.14 4.02
CA GLU A 34 -9.56 7.32 3.64
C GLU A 34 -9.11 6.15 2.77
N VAL A 35 -9.82 5.02 2.87
CA VAL A 35 -9.49 3.83 2.07
C VAL A 35 -9.47 4.14 0.57
N ARG A 36 -10.45 4.92 0.10
CA ARG A 36 -10.50 5.28 -1.32
C ARG A 36 -9.28 6.12 -1.73
N SER A 37 -8.81 6.99 -0.84
CA SER A 37 -7.61 7.79 -1.10
C SER A 37 -6.38 6.91 -1.17
N VAL A 38 -6.25 5.95 -0.25
CA VAL A 38 -5.14 5.00 -0.26
C VAL A 38 -5.15 4.18 -1.55
N ASN A 39 -6.31 3.67 -1.94
CA ASN A 39 -6.42 2.90 -3.20
C ASN A 39 -6.01 3.71 -4.41
N GLY A 40 -6.45 4.97 -4.49
CA GLY A 40 -6.08 5.86 -5.58
C GLY A 40 -4.58 6.12 -5.61
N ILE A 41 -3.98 6.36 -4.46
CA ILE A 41 -2.55 6.63 -4.35
C ILE A 41 -1.74 5.39 -4.76
N VAL A 42 -2.10 4.21 -4.24
CA VAL A 42 -1.40 2.97 -4.61
C VAL A 42 -1.50 2.72 -6.10
N THR A 43 -2.69 2.88 -6.68
CA THR A 43 -2.89 2.64 -8.11
C THR A 43 -2.11 3.62 -8.97
N SER A 44 -2.22 4.93 -8.69
CA SER A 44 -1.68 5.95 -9.57
C SER A 44 -0.22 6.26 -9.32
N ALA A 45 0.24 6.20 -8.05
CA ALA A 45 1.59 6.59 -7.71
C ALA A 45 2.55 5.41 -7.63
N PHE A 46 2.10 4.25 -7.18
CA PHE A 46 2.99 3.12 -6.89
C PHE A 46 2.80 1.94 -7.83
N GLN A 47 1.58 1.47 -8.01
CA GLN A 47 1.36 0.31 -8.86
C GLN A 47 1.69 0.62 -10.32
N LYS A 48 1.33 1.80 -10.79
CA LYS A 48 1.62 2.23 -12.14
C LYS A 48 3.12 2.31 -12.42
N LYS A 49 3.90 2.67 -11.40
CA LYS A 49 5.36 2.78 -11.51
C LYS A 49 6.07 1.46 -11.20
N GLY A 50 5.32 0.42 -10.86
CA GLY A 50 5.92 -0.86 -10.51
C GLY A 50 6.54 -0.94 -9.12
N LEU A 51 6.18 -0.01 -8.24
CA LEU A 51 6.75 0.05 -6.89
C LEU A 51 5.97 -0.79 -5.88
N MET A 52 4.68 -0.99 -6.12
CA MET A 52 3.82 -1.83 -5.29
C MET A 52 2.98 -2.74 -6.17
N GLU A 53 2.53 -3.84 -5.59
CA GLU A 53 1.66 -4.77 -6.28
C GLU A 53 0.49 -5.15 -5.38
N ARG A 54 -0.60 -5.61 -6.00
CA ARG A 54 -1.75 -6.12 -5.28
C ARG A 54 -1.83 -7.62 -5.49
N ILE A 55 -1.97 -8.35 -4.39
CA ILE A 55 -2.01 -9.81 -4.40
C ILE A 55 -3.39 -10.24 -3.93
N PRO A 56 -4.15 -10.98 -4.74
CA PRO A 56 -5.46 -11.47 -4.30
C PRO A 56 -5.30 -12.48 -3.17
N ALA A 57 -6.16 -12.35 -2.16
CA ALA A 57 -6.14 -13.24 -1.01
C ALA A 57 -7.55 -13.33 -0.44
N GLU A 58 -7.75 -14.18 0.56
CA GLU A 58 -9.01 -14.28 1.27
C GLU A 58 -8.75 -14.21 2.76
N ILE A 59 -9.64 -13.52 3.47
CA ILE A 59 -9.63 -13.52 4.93
C ILE A 59 -10.86 -14.23 5.43
N GLN A 60 -10.73 -14.92 6.56
CA GLN A 60 -11.83 -15.60 7.20
C GLN A 60 -12.47 -14.65 8.22
N LEU A 61 -13.79 -14.50 8.11
CA LEU A 61 -14.55 -13.65 9.03
C LEU A 61 -14.96 -14.48 10.24
N GLU A 62 -15.40 -13.78 11.30
CA GLU A 62 -15.80 -14.42 12.55
C GLU A 62 -16.94 -15.42 12.39
N ASP A 63 -17.82 -15.18 11.41
CA ASP A 63 -18.95 -16.05 11.14
C ASP A 63 -18.61 -17.28 10.29
N GLY A 64 -17.33 -17.47 9.97
CA GLY A 64 -16.87 -18.59 9.17
C GLY A 64 -16.86 -18.35 7.67
N THR A 65 -17.35 -17.21 7.21
CA THR A 65 -17.32 -16.91 5.77
C THR A 65 -15.95 -16.34 5.38
N HIS A 66 -15.67 -16.37 4.07
CA HIS A 66 -14.43 -15.83 3.53
C HIS A 66 -14.74 -14.59 2.71
N LYS A 67 -13.88 -13.59 2.80
CA LYS A 67 -14.01 -12.35 2.04
C LYS A 67 -12.78 -12.18 1.16
N PRO A 68 -12.95 -11.93 -0.16
CA PRO A 68 -11.80 -11.65 -1.00
C PRO A 68 -11.24 -10.27 -0.66
N VAL A 69 -9.92 -10.20 -0.55
CA VAL A 69 -9.21 -8.94 -0.31
C VAL A 69 -8.01 -8.89 -1.22
N LYS A 70 -7.44 -7.70 -1.37
CA LYS A 70 -6.19 -7.54 -2.09
C LYS A 70 -5.14 -7.00 -1.15
N LEU A 71 -4.08 -7.76 -0.96
CA LEU A 71 -2.96 -7.35 -0.14
C LEU A 71 -2.07 -6.40 -0.93
N ILE A 72 -1.51 -5.43 -0.24
CA ILE A 72 -0.61 -4.46 -0.87
C ILE A 72 0.80 -4.77 -0.40
N ARG A 73 1.70 -4.91 -1.36
CA ARG A 73 3.07 -5.33 -1.07
C ARG A 73 4.04 -4.53 -1.94
N LEU A 74 5.21 -4.22 -1.38
CA LEU A 74 6.27 -3.59 -2.16
C LEU A 74 6.89 -4.59 -3.12
N THR A 75 7.23 -4.11 -4.31
CA THR A 75 8.07 -4.86 -5.24
C THR A 75 9.53 -4.64 -4.87
N ASP A 76 10.45 -5.32 -5.54
CA ASP A 76 11.88 -5.08 -5.33
C ASP A 76 12.24 -3.64 -5.65
N GLU A 77 11.65 -3.09 -6.73
CA GLU A 77 11.84 -1.69 -7.10
C GLU A 77 11.28 -0.77 -6.02
N GLY A 78 10.15 -1.13 -5.41
CA GLY A 78 9.55 -0.34 -4.35
C GLY A 78 10.41 -0.30 -3.10
N ARG A 79 11.05 -1.41 -2.75
CA ARG A 79 11.97 -1.46 -1.60
C ARG A 79 13.19 -0.60 -1.81
N ALA A 80 13.68 -0.55 -3.05
CA ALA A 80 14.86 0.24 -3.40
C ALA A 80 14.53 1.71 -3.68
N PHE A 81 13.25 2.04 -3.82
CA PHE A 81 12.83 3.38 -4.15
C PHE A 81 13.06 4.34 -2.97
N ASP A 82 13.74 5.45 -3.27
CA ASP A 82 13.99 6.50 -2.28
C ASP A 82 13.34 7.78 -2.80
N PRO A 83 12.23 8.23 -2.17
CA PRO A 83 11.54 9.43 -2.64
C PRO A 83 12.39 10.70 -2.53
N ASP A 84 13.33 10.72 -1.61
CA ASP A 84 14.21 11.89 -1.44
C ASP A 84 15.25 11.98 -2.55
N ALA A 85 15.53 10.88 -3.23
CA ALA A 85 16.47 10.85 -4.34
C ALA A 85 15.82 11.14 -5.69
N GLN A 86 14.52 11.35 -5.73
CA GLN A 86 13.73 11.55 -6.95
C GLN A 86 13.57 13.01 -7.31
N GLU A 87 14.62 13.74 -7.37
CA GLU A 87 14.55 15.17 -7.70
C GLU A 87 15.10 15.49 -9.08
#